data_f25dd8f9c04f1a84a5deb13d19bd62bd
#
_entry.id   f25dd8f9c04f1a84a5deb13d19bd62bd
#
_cell.length_a   1.000
_cell.length_b   1.000
_cell.length_c   1.000
_cell.angle_alpha   90.00
_cell.angle_beta   90.00
_cell.angle_gamma   90.00
#
_symmetry.space_group_name_H-M   'P 1'
#
loop_
_entity.id
_entity.type
_entity.pdbx_description
1 polymer ?
#
loop_
_entity_poly.entity_id
_entity_poly.type
_entity_poly.pdbx_seq_one_letter_code
_entity_poly.pdbx_strand_id
1 'polypeptide(L)'
;FWGQVQKYRATITECIPMMIRTLMVQPLSANDQQHRLREVMFYLNLSEQEKDAFCERFSVRLLTSYGMTETIVGIIGDRPGDKRRWPSIGRAGFCYEAEIRDDHNRPLPAGELGEICIKGVPGKTIFKEYFLNPKATAKVLEADGWLHTGDTGYRDEEGFFYFVDRRCNMIKRGGENVSCVELENIIATHPKIQDIVVVGIKDSIRDEAIKAFVVLNEGETLSEEEFFCFCEQNMAKFKVPSYLEIRKDLPRNCSGKIIRKNLK
;
A
#
# COMPACT_ATOMS: atom_id res chain seq x y z
N PHE A 1 -1.50 13.71 -20.17
CA PHE A 1 -0.56 13.97 -19.07
C PHE A 1 0.68 14.71 -19.59
N TRP A 2 1.55 14.09 -20.41
CA TRP A 2 2.84 14.69 -20.86
C TRP A 2 2.69 16.02 -21.57
N GLY A 3 1.69 16.19 -22.44
CA GLY A 3 1.42 17.47 -23.10
C GLY A 3 1.17 18.61 -22.10
N GLN A 4 0.52 18.34 -20.98
CA GLN A 4 0.33 19.34 -19.90
C GLN A 4 1.63 19.60 -19.12
N VAL A 5 2.36 18.54 -18.77
CA VAL A 5 3.66 18.64 -18.11
C VAL A 5 4.62 19.52 -18.91
N GLN A 6 4.72 19.31 -20.20
CA GLN A 6 5.56 20.10 -21.12
C GLN A 6 5.06 21.53 -21.26
N LYS A 7 3.75 21.72 -21.53
CA LYS A 7 3.13 23.03 -21.72
C LYS A 7 3.36 23.95 -20.53
N TYR A 8 3.16 23.42 -19.31
CA TYR A 8 3.31 24.19 -18.09
C TYR A 8 4.71 24.13 -17.47
N ARG A 9 5.64 23.40 -18.11
CA ARG A 9 7.02 23.25 -17.65
C ARG A 9 7.09 22.78 -16.21
N ALA A 10 6.20 21.85 -15.82
CA ALA A 10 6.13 21.31 -14.48
C ALA A 10 7.46 20.68 -14.06
N THR A 11 7.84 20.87 -12.80
CA THR A 11 9.08 20.32 -12.22
C THR A 11 8.84 19.23 -11.20
N ILE A 12 7.64 19.18 -10.62
CA ILE A 12 7.16 18.19 -9.67
C ILE A 12 5.72 17.83 -10.03
N THR A 13 5.33 16.59 -9.84
CA THR A 13 3.95 16.13 -9.96
C THR A 13 3.67 15.01 -8.97
N GLU A 14 2.40 14.66 -8.82
CA GLU A 14 1.94 13.50 -8.06
C GLU A 14 1.37 12.45 -9.00
N CYS A 15 1.59 11.19 -8.70
CA CYS A 15 1.00 10.06 -9.41
C CYS A 15 0.54 8.99 -8.42
N ILE A 16 -0.60 8.40 -8.71
CA ILE A 16 -1.00 7.13 -8.09
C ILE A 16 -0.51 5.97 -8.96
N PRO A 17 -0.39 4.74 -8.43
CA PRO A 17 0.11 3.58 -9.19
C PRO A 17 -0.62 3.34 -10.50
N MET A 18 -1.94 3.52 -10.54
CA MET A 18 -2.73 3.41 -11.76
C MET A 18 -2.27 4.40 -12.84
N MET A 19 -1.94 5.64 -12.50
CA MET A 19 -1.43 6.63 -13.45
C MET A 19 -0.06 6.20 -13.98
N ILE A 20 0.84 5.73 -13.11
CA ILE A 20 2.16 5.22 -13.48
C ILE A 20 2.02 4.06 -14.47
N ARG A 21 1.21 3.04 -14.15
CA ARG A 21 0.94 1.91 -15.04
C ARG A 21 0.31 2.33 -16.36
N THR A 22 -0.66 3.25 -16.34
CA THR A 22 -1.28 3.78 -17.56
C THR A 22 -0.29 4.51 -18.45
N LEU A 23 0.66 5.26 -17.86
CA LEU A 23 1.71 5.91 -18.64
C LEU A 23 2.70 4.91 -19.21
N MET A 24 3.01 3.83 -18.48
CA MET A 24 3.93 2.78 -18.93
C MET A 24 3.41 1.99 -20.15
N VAL A 25 2.11 1.76 -20.25
CA VAL A 25 1.52 1.05 -21.41
C VAL A 25 1.36 1.93 -22.67
N GLN A 26 1.60 3.24 -22.57
CA GLN A 26 1.58 4.09 -23.77
C GLN A 26 2.76 3.75 -24.70
N PRO A 27 2.60 3.92 -26.04
CA PRO A 27 3.71 3.75 -26.96
C PRO A 27 4.94 4.57 -26.56
N LEU A 28 6.12 4.02 -26.79
CA LEU A 28 7.36 4.76 -26.57
C LEU A 28 7.42 5.99 -27.49
N SER A 29 7.88 7.10 -26.95
CA SER A 29 7.98 8.37 -27.67
C SER A 29 9.37 8.98 -27.47
N ALA A 30 9.93 9.56 -28.51
CA ALA A 30 11.14 10.37 -28.41
C ALA A 30 10.97 11.57 -27.47
N ASN A 31 9.73 11.91 -27.11
CA ASN A 31 9.41 13.01 -26.20
C ASN A 31 9.25 12.56 -24.73
N ASP A 32 9.39 11.27 -24.43
CA ASP A 32 9.17 10.75 -23.05
C ASP A 32 10.08 11.43 -22.02
N GLN A 33 11.26 11.89 -22.43
CA GLN A 33 12.20 12.62 -21.56
C GLN A 33 12.30 14.13 -21.84
N GLN A 34 11.48 14.66 -22.77
CA GLN A 34 11.49 16.08 -23.10
C GLN A 34 10.61 16.91 -22.19
N HIS A 35 10.95 16.95 -20.91
CA HIS A 35 10.21 17.71 -19.88
C HIS A 35 11.17 18.23 -18.81
N ARG A 36 10.62 18.94 -17.80
CA ARG A 36 11.37 19.48 -16.67
C ARG A 36 11.05 18.81 -15.34
N LEU A 37 10.29 17.71 -15.35
CA LEU A 37 10.03 16.95 -14.13
C LEU A 37 11.34 16.41 -13.57
N ARG A 38 11.53 16.65 -12.29
CA ARG A 38 12.65 16.12 -11.49
C ARG A 38 12.16 15.04 -10.53
N GLU A 39 10.99 15.28 -9.92
CA GLU A 39 10.42 14.47 -8.87
C GLU A 39 8.98 14.15 -9.19
N VAL A 40 8.60 12.91 -8.97
CA VAL A 40 7.22 12.43 -8.99
C VAL A 40 6.90 11.85 -7.63
N MET A 41 6.02 12.49 -6.88
CA MET A 41 5.52 11.95 -5.63
C MET A 41 4.52 10.83 -5.93
N PHE A 42 4.64 9.71 -5.25
CA PHE A 42 3.71 8.62 -5.42
C PHE A 42 3.31 7.99 -4.09
N TYR A 43 2.14 7.38 -4.09
CA TYR A 43 1.56 6.72 -2.93
C TYR A 43 1.48 5.23 -3.19
N LEU A 44 2.12 4.43 -2.40
CA LEU A 44 2.17 2.97 -2.27
C LEU A 44 1.69 2.06 -3.43
N ASN A 45 2.26 0.86 -3.48
CA ASN A 45 1.95 -0.30 -4.33
C ASN A 45 2.53 -0.25 -5.76
N LEU A 46 3.80 0.09 -5.86
CA LEU A 46 4.64 -0.25 -7.02
C LEU A 46 5.64 -1.33 -6.62
N SER A 47 5.90 -2.28 -7.50
CA SER A 47 7.07 -3.13 -7.38
C SER A 47 8.35 -2.34 -7.68
N GLU A 48 9.49 -2.86 -7.24
CA GLU A 48 10.78 -2.24 -7.54
C GLU A 48 11.03 -2.16 -9.05
N GLN A 49 10.65 -3.20 -9.77
CA GLN A 49 10.75 -3.26 -11.23
C GLN A 49 9.90 -2.19 -11.92
N GLU A 50 8.63 -2.01 -11.50
CA GLU A 50 7.77 -0.94 -12.04
C GLU A 50 8.35 0.44 -11.76
N LYS A 51 8.87 0.65 -10.55
CA LYS A 51 9.53 1.90 -10.15
C LYS A 51 10.74 2.19 -11.04
N ASP A 52 11.63 1.22 -11.20
CA ASP A 52 12.87 1.39 -11.97
C ASP A 52 12.56 1.62 -13.44
N ALA A 53 11.67 0.83 -14.04
CA ALA A 53 11.25 0.99 -15.43
C ALA A 53 10.62 2.38 -15.70
N PHE A 54 9.80 2.89 -14.77
CA PHE A 54 9.22 4.23 -14.88
C PHE A 54 10.28 5.32 -14.78
N CYS A 55 11.18 5.22 -13.81
CA CYS A 55 12.27 6.19 -13.60
C CYS A 55 13.20 6.25 -14.81
N GLU A 56 13.54 5.10 -15.39
CA GLU A 56 14.41 5.01 -16.57
C GLU A 56 13.72 5.59 -17.82
N ARG A 57 12.47 5.15 -18.09
CA ARG A 57 11.74 5.61 -19.28
C ARG A 57 11.57 7.13 -19.30
N PHE A 58 11.18 7.72 -18.19
CA PHE A 58 10.84 9.14 -18.15
C PHE A 58 11.94 10.02 -17.55
N SER A 59 13.08 9.47 -17.16
CA SER A 59 14.21 10.21 -16.55
C SER A 59 13.79 11.07 -15.37
N VAL A 60 12.98 10.49 -14.46
CA VAL A 60 12.47 11.14 -13.24
C VAL A 60 12.85 10.36 -12.00
N ARG A 61 12.74 11.00 -10.83
CA ARG A 61 12.88 10.33 -9.54
C ARG A 61 11.51 10.17 -8.89
N LEU A 62 11.21 8.96 -8.42
CA LEU A 62 10.02 8.71 -7.62
C LEU A 62 10.34 8.98 -6.14
N LEU A 63 9.53 9.81 -5.50
CA LEU A 63 9.53 10.07 -4.06
C LEU A 63 8.31 9.42 -3.44
N THR A 64 8.54 8.51 -2.50
CA THR A 64 7.40 7.94 -1.76
C THR A 64 6.80 8.95 -0.80
N SER A 65 5.51 8.86 -0.60
CA SER A 65 4.77 9.65 0.38
C SER A 65 3.68 8.77 0.99
N TYR A 66 3.55 8.84 2.29
CA TYR A 66 2.52 8.16 3.06
C TYR A 66 1.71 9.18 3.83
N GLY A 67 0.41 9.03 3.78
CA GLY A 67 -0.55 9.85 4.50
C GLY A 67 -1.97 9.35 4.27
N MET A 68 -2.89 9.96 4.95
CA MET A 68 -4.32 9.67 4.89
C MET A 68 -5.11 10.99 4.98
N THR A 69 -6.40 10.95 4.73
CA THR A 69 -7.25 12.14 4.80
C THR A 69 -7.15 12.84 6.15
N GLU A 70 -7.04 12.07 7.21
CA GLU A 70 -6.91 12.54 8.59
C GLU A 70 -5.59 13.28 8.87
N THR A 71 -4.56 13.04 8.06
CA THR A 71 -3.26 13.74 8.18
C THR A 71 -3.14 14.96 7.28
N ILE A 72 -4.18 15.26 6.47
CA ILE A 72 -4.29 16.42 5.57
C ILE A 72 -3.29 16.35 4.41
N VAL A 73 -2.03 15.99 4.67
CA VAL A 73 -0.92 15.86 3.71
C VAL A 73 -0.17 14.54 3.91
N GLY A 74 0.77 14.25 3.03
CA GLY A 74 1.76 13.18 3.26
C GLY A 74 2.69 13.55 4.42
N ILE A 75 2.77 12.68 5.41
CA ILE A 75 3.44 12.94 6.70
C ILE A 75 4.70 12.12 6.89
N ILE A 76 4.79 10.96 6.25
CA ILE A 76 6.00 10.14 6.15
C ILE A 76 6.37 10.12 4.67
N GLY A 77 7.62 10.34 4.33
CA GLY A 77 8.02 10.34 2.94
C GLY A 77 9.52 10.49 2.74
N ASP A 78 9.91 10.32 1.48
CA ASP A 78 11.25 10.64 1.04
C ASP A 78 11.44 12.16 0.96
N ARG A 79 12.66 12.60 1.29
CA ARG A 79 13.05 14.00 1.13
C ARG A 79 13.88 14.16 -0.14
N PRO A 80 13.69 15.24 -0.91
CA PRO A 80 14.55 15.56 -2.03
C PRO A 80 16.02 15.66 -1.58
N GLY A 81 16.90 14.92 -2.25
CA GLY A 81 18.34 14.93 -1.93
C GLY A 81 18.78 13.94 -0.85
N ASP A 82 17.88 13.40 -0.05
CA ASP A 82 18.22 12.37 0.94
C ASP A 82 18.45 10.98 0.30
N LYS A 83 19.16 10.13 1.03
CA LYS A 83 19.24 8.71 0.74
C LYS A 83 17.85 8.09 0.79
N ARG A 84 17.48 7.39 -0.26
CA ARG A 84 16.23 6.65 -0.36
C ARG A 84 16.46 5.19 -0.07
N ARG A 85 15.45 4.54 0.48
CA ARG A 85 15.52 3.12 0.82
C ARG A 85 14.21 2.44 0.41
N TRP A 86 14.22 1.81 -0.75
CA TRP A 86 13.08 1.00 -1.18
C TRP A 86 13.00 -0.32 -0.40
N PRO A 87 11.83 -0.83 0.01
CA PRO A 87 10.46 -0.31 -0.19
C PRO A 87 9.93 0.58 0.96
N SER A 88 10.80 1.27 1.65
CA SER A 88 10.41 2.20 2.74
C SER A 88 9.42 3.26 2.23
N ILE A 89 8.52 3.66 3.10
CA ILE A 89 7.64 4.81 2.90
C ILE A 89 8.29 6.13 3.36
N GLY A 90 9.60 6.11 3.67
CA GLY A 90 10.36 7.28 4.07
C GLY A 90 10.45 7.50 5.56
N ARG A 91 10.68 8.74 5.96
CA ARG A 91 10.81 9.20 7.34
C ARG A 91 9.78 10.26 7.68
N ALA A 92 9.46 10.41 8.96
CA ALA A 92 8.51 11.43 9.43
C ALA A 92 8.93 12.85 8.99
N GLY A 93 7.95 13.64 8.57
CA GLY A 93 8.13 15.04 8.18
C GLY A 93 8.41 15.94 9.39
N PHE A 94 8.84 17.18 9.12
CA PHE A 94 9.30 18.13 10.16
C PHE A 94 8.24 18.53 11.20
N CYS A 95 6.96 18.44 10.85
CA CYS A 95 5.85 18.87 11.72
C CYS A 95 5.17 17.73 12.44
N TYR A 96 5.73 16.51 12.34
CA TYR A 96 5.09 15.29 12.85
C TYR A 96 6.10 14.44 13.62
N GLU A 97 5.62 13.80 14.66
CA GLU A 97 6.27 12.65 15.26
C GLU A 97 5.58 11.38 14.72
N ALA A 98 6.33 10.32 14.52
CA ALA A 98 5.80 9.03 14.10
C ALA A 98 6.45 7.91 14.91
N GLU A 99 5.64 6.97 15.35
CA GLU A 99 6.05 5.82 16.14
C GLU A 99 5.39 4.54 15.62
N ILE A 100 6.00 3.41 15.94
CA ILE A 100 5.35 2.11 15.85
C ILE A 100 4.91 1.73 17.26
N ARG A 101 3.64 1.35 17.44
CA ARG A 101 3.08 1.02 18.75
C ARG A 101 2.42 -0.34 18.78
N ASP A 102 2.49 -0.99 19.95
CA ASP A 102 1.82 -2.27 20.19
C ASP A 102 0.31 -2.11 20.47
N ASP A 103 -0.38 -3.24 20.75
CA ASP A 103 -1.82 -3.25 21.08
C ASP A 103 -2.14 -2.60 22.44
N HIS A 104 -1.12 -2.32 23.25
CA HIS A 104 -1.23 -1.60 24.53
C HIS A 104 -0.81 -0.14 24.41
N ASN A 105 -0.67 0.36 23.19
CA ASN A 105 -0.27 1.74 22.88
C ASN A 105 1.13 2.13 23.38
N ARG A 106 2.04 1.16 23.49
CA ARG A 106 3.43 1.38 23.91
C ARG A 106 4.34 1.45 22.68
N PRO A 107 5.28 2.41 22.62
CA PRO A 107 6.25 2.48 21.54
C PRO A 107 7.08 1.19 21.45
N LEU A 108 7.28 0.72 20.22
CA LEU A 108 8.09 -0.45 19.91
C LEU A 108 9.47 -0.04 19.40
N PRO A 109 10.51 -0.84 19.69
CA PRO A 109 11.84 -0.64 19.15
C PRO A 109 11.89 -0.85 17.63
N ALA A 110 13.02 -0.50 17.03
CA ALA A 110 13.26 -0.72 15.59
C ALA A 110 13.18 -2.21 15.25
N GLY A 111 12.58 -2.51 14.09
CA GLY A 111 12.38 -3.86 13.55
C GLY A 111 11.12 -4.57 14.03
N GLU A 112 10.45 -4.10 15.08
CA GLU A 112 9.23 -4.71 15.57
C GLU A 112 7.99 -4.22 14.83
N LEU A 113 7.05 -5.14 14.57
CA LEU A 113 5.78 -4.87 13.90
C LEU A 113 4.75 -4.32 14.88
N GLY A 114 4.10 -3.22 14.49
CA GLY A 114 3.03 -2.61 15.25
C GLY A 114 2.20 -1.65 14.40
N GLU A 115 1.36 -0.87 15.04
CA GLU A 115 0.58 0.18 14.37
C GLU A 115 1.44 1.42 14.12
N ILE A 116 1.37 1.96 12.92
CA ILE A 116 1.94 3.28 12.62
C ILE A 116 1.07 4.34 13.30
N CYS A 117 1.62 5.04 14.28
CA CYS A 117 0.96 6.14 14.97
C CYS A 117 1.63 7.46 14.66
N ILE A 118 0.84 8.50 14.48
CA ILE A 118 1.30 9.82 14.07
C ILE A 118 0.85 10.85 15.09
N LYS A 119 1.76 11.70 15.54
CA LYS A 119 1.43 12.82 16.40
C LYS A 119 1.41 14.13 15.62
N GLY A 120 0.31 14.86 15.78
CA GLY A 120 0.12 16.17 15.20
C GLY A 120 -0.73 17.06 16.12
N VAL A 121 -1.07 18.24 15.61
CA VAL A 121 -1.94 19.19 16.31
C VAL A 121 -3.33 19.11 15.70
N PRO A 122 -4.35 18.56 16.44
CA PRO A 122 -5.70 18.45 15.93
C PRO A 122 -6.29 19.77 15.44
N GLY A 123 -6.88 19.75 14.24
CA GLY A 123 -7.42 20.95 13.58
C GLY A 123 -6.39 21.89 12.97
N LYS A 124 -5.07 21.53 13.01
CA LYS A 124 -3.99 22.30 12.39
C LYS A 124 -3.14 21.47 11.45
N THR A 125 -2.46 20.45 11.96
CA THR A 125 -1.59 19.57 11.17
C THR A 125 -2.22 18.22 10.88
N ILE A 126 -3.17 17.81 11.72
CA ILE A 126 -4.03 16.64 11.50
C ILE A 126 -5.49 17.08 11.61
N PHE A 127 -6.43 16.22 11.17
CA PHE A 127 -7.86 16.50 11.21
C PHE A 127 -8.31 16.86 12.63
N LYS A 128 -9.40 17.61 12.74
CA LYS A 128 -9.97 17.97 14.05
C LYS A 128 -10.79 16.84 14.63
N GLU A 129 -11.72 16.33 13.85
CA GLU A 129 -12.67 15.30 14.26
C GLU A 129 -13.43 14.75 13.04
N TYR A 130 -14.03 13.60 13.17
CA TYR A 130 -15.04 13.14 12.22
C TYR A 130 -16.36 13.88 12.48
N PHE A 131 -16.91 14.47 11.42
CA PHE A 131 -18.11 15.29 11.51
C PHE A 131 -19.30 14.52 12.14
N LEU A 132 -19.86 15.06 13.20
CA LEU A 132 -20.96 14.48 13.97
C LEU A 132 -20.71 13.04 14.46
N ASN A 133 -19.45 12.61 14.58
CA ASN A 133 -19.11 11.26 15.03
C ASN A 133 -17.98 11.23 16.07
N PRO A 134 -18.25 11.74 17.29
CA PRO A 134 -17.24 11.80 18.35
C PRO A 134 -16.75 10.41 18.79
N LYS A 135 -17.61 9.40 18.70
CA LYS A 135 -17.20 8.01 19.03
C LYS A 135 -16.15 7.47 18.06
N ALA A 136 -16.28 7.75 16.76
CA ALA A 136 -15.26 7.35 15.79
C ALA A 136 -13.98 8.18 15.96
N THR A 137 -14.09 9.46 16.26
CA THR A 137 -12.95 10.32 16.54
C THR A 137 -12.14 9.81 17.74
N ALA A 138 -12.79 9.52 18.86
CA ALA A 138 -12.14 9.02 20.06
C ALA A 138 -11.48 7.64 19.91
N LYS A 139 -11.83 6.87 18.88
CA LYS A 139 -11.18 5.58 18.57
C LYS A 139 -9.82 5.73 17.90
N VAL A 140 -9.59 6.84 17.21
CA VAL A 140 -8.40 7.00 16.37
C VAL A 140 -7.55 8.20 16.79
N LEU A 141 -8.10 9.18 17.50
CA LEU A 141 -7.40 10.39 17.91
C LEU A 141 -7.38 10.52 19.42
N GLU A 142 -6.19 10.48 20.01
CA GLU A 142 -5.98 10.68 21.43
C GLU A 142 -5.98 12.18 21.81
N ALA A 143 -6.23 12.46 23.07
CA ALA A 143 -6.33 13.83 23.57
C ALA A 143 -5.02 14.63 23.43
N ASP A 144 -3.87 13.97 23.44
CA ASP A 144 -2.55 14.55 23.29
C ASP A 144 -2.08 14.66 21.82
N GLY A 145 -2.95 14.28 20.85
CA GLY A 145 -2.72 14.45 19.42
C GLY A 145 -2.12 13.24 18.71
N TRP A 146 -2.03 12.07 19.35
CA TRP A 146 -1.69 10.84 18.65
C TRP A 146 -2.86 10.32 17.83
N LEU A 147 -2.60 10.06 16.56
CA LEU A 147 -3.52 9.48 15.59
C LEU A 147 -3.14 8.03 15.31
N HIS A 148 -4.05 7.12 15.57
CA HIS A 148 -4.00 5.71 15.20
C HIS A 148 -4.41 5.58 13.73
N THR A 149 -3.46 5.19 12.87
CA THR A 149 -3.73 5.14 11.42
C THR A 149 -4.50 3.89 10.99
N GLY A 150 -4.50 2.84 11.81
CA GLY A 150 -5.01 1.53 11.46
C GLY A 150 -4.11 0.78 10.46
N ASP A 151 -2.93 1.29 10.20
CA ASP A 151 -1.94 0.71 9.30
C ASP A 151 -0.82 0.06 10.11
N THR A 152 -0.46 -1.17 9.74
CA THR A 152 0.63 -1.94 10.36
C THR A 152 1.93 -1.69 9.61
N GLY A 153 3.01 -1.52 10.35
CA GLY A 153 4.33 -1.31 9.80
C GLY A 153 5.43 -1.56 10.83
N TYR A 154 6.64 -1.27 10.45
CA TYR A 154 7.80 -1.23 11.34
C TYR A 154 8.70 -0.05 10.98
N ARG A 155 9.64 0.27 11.85
CA ARG A 155 10.66 1.29 11.61
C ARG A 155 12.04 0.66 11.77
N ASP A 156 12.98 1.00 10.88
CA ASP A 156 14.37 0.57 11.05
C ASP A 156 15.17 1.49 12.00
N GLU A 157 16.41 1.11 12.28
CA GLU A 157 17.32 1.88 13.15
C GLU A 157 17.68 3.26 12.60
N GLU A 158 17.62 3.44 11.27
CA GLU A 158 17.86 4.73 10.62
C GLU A 158 16.60 5.62 10.57
N GLY A 159 15.47 5.14 11.09
CA GLY A 159 14.19 5.87 11.17
C GLY A 159 13.35 5.83 9.91
N PHE A 160 13.64 4.93 8.97
CA PHE A 160 12.76 4.67 7.83
C PHE A 160 11.59 3.79 8.25
N PHE A 161 10.40 4.16 7.83
CA PHE A 161 9.18 3.41 8.05
C PHE A 161 8.87 2.49 6.88
N TYR A 162 8.33 1.32 7.19
CA TYR A 162 7.92 0.32 6.22
C TYR A 162 6.46 -0.03 6.47
N PHE A 163 5.63 0.21 5.48
CA PHE A 163 4.23 -0.20 5.52
C PHE A 163 4.12 -1.70 5.21
N VAL A 164 3.33 -2.42 5.97
CA VAL A 164 3.08 -3.86 5.76
C VAL A 164 1.68 -4.08 5.23
N ASP A 165 0.64 -3.67 5.96
CA ASP A 165 -0.75 -3.76 5.54
C ASP A 165 -1.66 -2.95 6.48
N ARG A 166 -2.93 -2.84 6.15
CA ARG A 166 -3.93 -2.37 7.10
C ARG A 166 -4.22 -3.44 8.15
N ARG A 167 -4.43 -3.04 9.40
CA ARG A 167 -4.79 -3.99 10.48
C ARG A 167 -6.02 -4.83 10.14
N CYS A 168 -7.01 -4.25 9.46
CA CYS A 168 -8.22 -4.96 9.02
C CYS A 168 -8.01 -5.95 7.87
N ASN A 169 -6.86 -5.92 7.21
CA ASN A 169 -6.47 -6.83 6.13
C ASN A 169 -5.42 -7.86 6.57
N MET A 170 -4.92 -7.77 7.81
CA MET A 170 -4.05 -8.81 8.37
C MET A 170 -4.88 -10.04 8.69
N ILE A 171 -4.47 -11.19 8.17
CA ILE A 171 -5.10 -12.50 8.43
C ILE A 171 -4.39 -13.13 9.60
N LYS A 172 -5.14 -13.50 10.63
CA LYS A 172 -4.61 -14.22 11.81
C LYS A 172 -4.72 -15.71 11.55
N ARG A 173 -3.62 -16.34 11.16
CA ARG A 173 -3.59 -17.78 10.84
C ARG A 173 -2.68 -18.56 11.76
N GLY A 174 -3.27 -19.28 12.71
CA GLY A 174 -2.51 -20.15 13.62
C GLY A 174 -1.47 -19.39 14.48
N GLY A 175 -1.80 -18.17 14.91
CA GLY A 175 -0.91 -17.30 15.68
C GLY A 175 0.00 -16.41 14.84
N GLU A 176 0.07 -16.61 13.53
CA GLU A 176 0.86 -15.78 12.62
C GLU A 176 0.00 -14.70 11.97
N ASN A 177 0.58 -13.52 11.80
CA ASN A 177 -0.04 -12.42 11.07
C ASN A 177 0.40 -12.46 9.60
N VAL A 178 -0.54 -12.64 8.68
CA VAL A 178 -0.29 -12.73 7.24
C VAL A 178 -0.88 -11.49 6.56
N SER A 179 -0.06 -10.76 5.83
CA SER A 179 -0.50 -9.59 5.05
C SER A 179 -1.23 -10.02 3.79
N CYS A 180 -2.47 -9.54 3.60
CA CYS A 180 -3.19 -9.73 2.34
C CYS A 180 -2.45 -9.09 1.17
N VAL A 181 -1.88 -7.90 1.36
CA VAL A 181 -1.17 -7.17 0.31
C VAL A 181 0.10 -7.90 -0.13
N GLU A 182 0.84 -8.52 0.80
CA GLU A 182 2.00 -9.34 0.46
C GLU A 182 1.59 -10.50 -0.47
N LEU A 183 0.53 -11.23 -0.10
CA LEU A 183 0.05 -12.35 -0.89
C LEU A 183 -0.47 -11.90 -2.27
N GLU A 184 -1.23 -10.82 -2.30
CA GLU A 184 -1.74 -10.24 -3.54
C GLU A 184 -0.61 -9.83 -4.49
N ASN A 185 0.45 -9.21 -3.97
CA ASN A 185 1.61 -8.83 -4.77
C ASN A 185 2.32 -10.05 -5.38
N ILE A 186 2.47 -11.14 -4.61
CA ILE A 186 3.08 -12.38 -5.12
C ILE A 186 2.18 -13.03 -6.17
N ILE A 187 0.89 -13.21 -5.87
CA ILE A 187 -0.05 -13.90 -6.76
C ILE A 187 -0.28 -13.10 -8.06
N ALA A 188 -0.26 -11.77 -7.98
CA ALA A 188 -0.39 -10.90 -9.16
C ALA A 188 0.75 -11.06 -10.19
N THR A 189 1.88 -11.67 -9.81
CA THR A 189 2.97 -11.99 -10.76
C THR A 189 2.66 -13.19 -11.66
N HIS A 190 1.58 -13.95 -11.38
CA HIS A 190 1.17 -15.07 -12.21
C HIS A 190 0.66 -14.58 -13.58
N PRO A 191 1.18 -15.07 -14.71
CA PRO A 191 0.93 -14.52 -16.05
C PRO A 191 -0.53 -14.56 -16.50
N LYS A 192 -1.34 -15.47 -15.96
CA LYS A 192 -2.76 -15.61 -16.29
C LYS A 192 -3.69 -14.75 -15.45
N ILE A 193 -3.19 -14.10 -14.42
CA ILE A 193 -4.00 -13.34 -13.46
C ILE A 193 -4.03 -11.87 -13.83
N GLN A 194 -5.23 -11.33 -14.04
CA GLN A 194 -5.49 -9.93 -14.29
C GLN A 194 -5.65 -9.13 -12.99
N ASP A 195 -6.35 -9.71 -12.00
CA ASP A 195 -6.67 -9.04 -10.74
C ASP A 195 -6.81 -10.07 -9.61
N ILE A 196 -6.51 -9.65 -8.39
CA ILE A 196 -6.46 -10.53 -7.22
C ILE A 196 -6.91 -9.77 -5.97
N VAL A 197 -7.61 -10.45 -5.10
CA VAL A 197 -7.83 -10.01 -3.72
C VAL A 197 -7.79 -11.19 -2.78
N VAL A 198 -7.12 -11.02 -1.67
CA VAL A 198 -7.01 -12.03 -0.60
C VAL A 198 -7.78 -11.56 0.62
N VAL A 199 -8.49 -12.47 1.27
CA VAL A 199 -9.20 -12.20 2.52
C VAL A 199 -9.01 -13.36 3.51
N GLY A 200 -9.05 -13.02 4.80
CA GLY A 200 -9.22 -13.99 5.87
C GLY A 200 -10.69 -14.38 6.00
N ILE A 201 -10.97 -15.66 6.02
CA ILE A 201 -12.29 -16.23 6.33
C ILE A 201 -12.18 -17.04 7.62
N LYS A 202 -13.24 -17.06 8.42
CA LYS A 202 -13.24 -17.75 9.72
C LYS A 202 -12.93 -19.25 9.54
N ASP A 203 -11.96 -19.74 10.32
CA ASP A 203 -11.56 -21.15 10.37
C ASP A 203 -11.61 -21.62 11.82
N SER A 204 -12.16 -22.82 12.04
CA SER A 204 -12.38 -23.36 13.39
C SER A 204 -11.10 -23.84 14.09
N ILE A 205 -10.01 -24.04 13.34
CA ILE A 205 -8.75 -24.60 13.84
C ILE A 205 -7.64 -23.54 13.84
N ARG A 206 -7.64 -22.66 12.86
CA ARG A 206 -6.54 -21.72 12.58
C ARG A 206 -6.89 -20.26 12.77
N ASP A 207 -7.99 -19.95 13.48
CA ASP A 207 -8.61 -18.64 13.59
C ASP A 207 -9.15 -18.16 12.24
N GLU A 208 -8.26 -17.95 11.25
CA GLU A 208 -8.64 -17.60 9.88
C GLU A 208 -7.90 -18.48 8.84
N ALA A 209 -8.61 -18.80 7.77
CA ALA A 209 -8.06 -19.39 6.55
C ALA A 209 -7.91 -18.30 5.47
N ILE A 210 -6.93 -18.47 4.62
CA ILE A 210 -6.64 -17.56 3.51
C ILE A 210 -7.47 -17.98 2.31
N LYS A 211 -8.28 -17.05 1.77
CA LYS A 211 -9.05 -17.26 0.53
C LYS A 211 -8.62 -16.22 -0.52
N ALA A 212 -8.25 -16.72 -1.70
CA ALA A 212 -7.91 -15.91 -2.86
C ALA A 212 -9.10 -15.83 -3.83
N PHE A 213 -9.43 -14.61 -4.27
CA PHE A 213 -10.38 -14.34 -5.36
C PHE A 213 -9.60 -13.79 -6.53
N VAL A 214 -9.68 -14.44 -7.68
CA VAL A 214 -8.85 -14.17 -8.85
C VAL A 214 -9.72 -13.84 -10.05
N VAL A 215 -9.33 -12.83 -10.80
CA VAL A 215 -9.83 -12.54 -12.15
C VAL A 215 -8.73 -12.89 -13.14
N LEU A 216 -9.07 -13.68 -14.15
CA LEU A 216 -8.11 -14.11 -15.17
C LEU A 216 -8.04 -13.13 -16.33
N ASN A 217 -6.92 -13.11 -17.03
CA ASN A 217 -6.80 -12.44 -18.31
C ASN A 217 -7.79 -13.02 -19.32
N GLU A 218 -8.20 -12.24 -20.31
CA GLU A 218 -9.16 -12.67 -21.32
C GLU A 218 -8.66 -13.89 -22.09
N GLY A 219 -9.48 -14.95 -22.13
CA GLY A 219 -9.14 -16.20 -22.81
C GLY A 219 -8.29 -17.17 -21.99
N GLU A 220 -7.83 -16.81 -20.80
CA GLU A 220 -7.03 -17.68 -19.93
C GLU A 220 -7.90 -18.63 -19.10
N THR A 221 -7.31 -19.78 -18.76
CA THR A 221 -7.85 -20.76 -17.81
C THR A 221 -6.78 -21.09 -16.76
N LEU A 222 -7.18 -21.29 -15.53
CA LEU A 222 -6.30 -21.58 -14.40
C LEU A 222 -6.92 -22.74 -13.60
N SER A 223 -6.20 -23.85 -13.44
CA SER A 223 -6.64 -24.93 -12.55
C SER A 223 -6.24 -24.64 -11.10
N GLU A 224 -6.95 -25.24 -10.14
CA GLU A 224 -6.55 -25.15 -8.74
C GLU A 224 -5.14 -25.70 -8.51
N GLU A 225 -4.78 -26.80 -9.14
CA GLU A 225 -3.45 -27.40 -9.03
C GLU A 225 -2.35 -26.45 -9.50
N GLU A 226 -2.54 -25.79 -10.64
CA GLU A 226 -1.61 -24.79 -11.18
C GLU A 226 -1.46 -23.61 -10.23
N PHE A 227 -2.57 -23.09 -9.71
CA PHE A 227 -2.58 -21.98 -8.77
C PHE A 227 -1.86 -22.30 -7.46
N PHE A 228 -2.19 -23.44 -6.84
CA PHE A 228 -1.57 -23.82 -5.57
C PHE A 228 -0.08 -24.17 -5.74
N CYS A 229 0.29 -24.84 -6.83
CA CYS A 229 1.69 -25.10 -7.15
C CYS A 229 2.49 -23.82 -7.28
N PHE A 230 1.94 -22.81 -7.98
CA PHE A 230 2.57 -21.49 -8.08
C PHE A 230 2.73 -20.83 -6.69
N CYS A 231 1.70 -20.85 -5.86
CA CYS A 231 1.76 -20.30 -4.51
C CYS A 231 2.81 -21.01 -3.65
N GLU A 232 2.87 -22.34 -3.67
CA GLU A 232 3.84 -23.13 -2.90
C GLU A 232 5.30 -22.85 -3.30
N GLN A 233 5.54 -22.53 -4.57
CA GLN A 233 6.88 -22.18 -5.07
C GLN A 233 7.33 -20.75 -4.70
N ASN A 234 6.38 -19.86 -4.47
CA ASN A 234 6.68 -18.42 -4.33
C ASN A 234 6.45 -17.85 -2.92
N MET A 235 5.88 -18.64 -2.00
CA MET A 235 5.63 -18.17 -0.63
C MET A 235 5.80 -19.27 0.41
N ALA A 236 5.95 -18.89 1.66
CA ALA A 236 6.05 -19.84 2.78
C ALA A 236 4.76 -20.66 2.93
N LYS A 237 4.87 -21.92 3.30
CA LYS A 237 3.76 -22.89 3.38
C LYS A 237 2.55 -22.38 4.19
N PHE A 238 2.79 -21.65 5.28
CA PHE A 238 1.71 -21.12 6.11
C PHE A 238 0.99 -19.91 5.46
N LYS A 239 1.58 -19.32 4.42
CA LYS A 239 1.03 -18.20 3.64
C LYS A 239 0.22 -18.65 2.41
N VAL A 240 0.35 -19.91 2.00
CA VAL A 240 -0.38 -20.44 0.85
C VAL A 240 -1.89 -20.37 1.11
N PRO A 241 -2.70 -19.82 0.18
CA PRO A 241 -4.15 -19.81 0.30
C PRO A 241 -4.72 -21.22 0.53
N SER A 242 -5.79 -21.30 1.30
CA SER A 242 -6.53 -22.56 1.50
C SER A 242 -7.65 -22.72 0.48
N TYR A 243 -8.09 -21.64 -0.11
CA TYR A 243 -9.22 -21.61 -1.05
C TYR A 243 -8.93 -20.67 -2.21
N LEU A 244 -9.34 -21.08 -3.40
CA LEU A 244 -9.34 -20.28 -4.63
C LEU A 244 -10.78 -20.10 -5.12
N GLU A 245 -11.13 -18.89 -5.54
CA GLU A 245 -12.37 -18.60 -6.24
C GLU A 245 -12.09 -17.74 -7.47
N ILE A 246 -12.35 -18.26 -8.67
CA ILE A 246 -12.20 -17.51 -9.91
C ILE A 246 -13.50 -16.74 -10.16
N ARG A 247 -13.37 -15.44 -10.41
CA ARG A 247 -14.49 -14.51 -10.68
C ARG A 247 -14.31 -13.79 -12.00
N LYS A 248 -15.41 -13.27 -12.53
CA LYS A 248 -15.37 -12.40 -13.71
C LYS A 248 -14.91 -10.99 -13.37
N ASP A 249 -15.22 -10.51 -12.15
CA ASP A 249 -14.86 -9.19 -11.63
C ASP A 249 -14.77 -9.20 -10.11
N LEU A 250 -14.18 -8.15 -9.53
CA LEU A 250 -14.10 -7.91 -8.11
C LEU A 250 -14.95 -6.69 -7.70
N PRO A 251 -15.68 -6.75 -6.58
CA PRO A 251 -16.53 -5.65 -6.14
C PRO A 251 -15.68 -4.41 -5.81
N ARG A 252 -16.01 -3.28 -6.44
CA ARG A 252 -15.29 -2.02 -6.28
C ARG A 252 -16.24 -0.90 -5.87
N ASN A 253 -15.71 0.06 -5.11
CA ASN A 253 -16.42 1.30 -4.81
C ASN A 253 -16.30 2.29 -5.98
N CYS A 254 -16.96 3.46 -5.87
CA CYS A 254 -16.94 4.52 -6.88
C CYS A 254 -15.54 5.09 -7.16
N SER A 255 -14.57 4.90 -6.27
CA SER A 255 -13.17 5.28 -6.47
C SER A 255 -12.28 4.14 -7.01
N GLY A 256 -12.87 3.00 -7.41
CA GLY A 256 -12.17 1.86 -7.97
C GLY A 256 -11.49 0.93 -6.95
N LYS A 257 -11.60 1.20 -5.63
CA LYS A 257 -11.02 0.33 -4.58
C LYS A 257 -11.88 -0.91 -4.35
N ILE A 258 -11.24 -2.08 -4.21
CA ILE A 258 -11.92 -3.34 -3.92
C ILE A 258 -12.59 -3.30 -2.54
N ILE A 259 -13.85 -3.73 -2.48
CA ILE A 259 -14.65 -3.80 -1.26
C ILE A 259 -14.50 -5.20 -0.66
N ARG A 260 -13.43 -5.44 0.11
CA ARG A 260 -13.14 -6.76 0.72
C ARG A 260 -14.27 -7.29 1.61
N LYS A 261 -15.03 -6.39 2.26
CA LYS A 261 -16.16 -6.76 3.12
C LYS A 261 -17.22 -7.60 2.40
N ASN A 262 -17.39 -7.42 1.11
CA ASN A 262 -18.35 -8.15 0.29
C ASN A 262 -17.82 -9.53 -0.18
N LEU A 263 -16.61 -9.90 0.24
CA LEU A 263 -15.93 -11.13 -0.14
C LEU A 263 -15.66 -12.07 1.04
N LYS A 264 -16.02 -11.63 2.25
CA LYS A 264 -15.90 -12.42 3.49
C LYS A 264 -17.15 -13.23 3.76
#